data_1838192f606ad2f9fbdc2094c894b4e0
#
_entry.id   1838192f606ad2f9fbdc2094c894b4e0
#
_cell.length_a   1.000
_cell.length_b   1.000
_cell.length_c   1.000
_cell.angle_alpha   90.00
_cell.angle_beta   90.00
_cell.angle_gamma   90.00
#
_symmetry.space_group_name_H-M   'P 1'
#
loop_
_entity.id
_entity.type
_entity.pdbx_description
1 polymer ?
#
loop_
_entity_poly.entity_id
_entity_poly.type
_entity_poly.pdbx_seq_one_letter_code
_entity_poly.pdbx_strand_id
1 'polypeptide(L)'
;MTELNLFYQAWNAQANTGADGRPILTTADLAPLHQAVVNACDAADGTRDGLISDPLSCRFDPGSIACRGRASTAADYCLTPRQVTAARKLYQGPRDARGKLLYPGWQVPGSELNWVFWLVPAAPGAGTIDQQIAQSTLRYMVKPGIDGAATYQDVRFTAAEFQRVTAANDGMYDATDPDLSAFRAAGGRLILWAGWGDPAISPVGTVAYYTAVENAMGGDTATQRFARLFMLPGVAHCGGGQGPSTFDALTAITDWVTKDQAPADLLTSATDSTGRTTATRPVFPYPAIAVDTTGGPIDQAASYTARPGTRLGALDWLGSFRSGYETVSGWVDSQWVTRPGKN
;
A
#
# COMPACT_ATOMS: atom_id res chain seq x y z
N MET A 1 -9.77 6.92 4.92
CA MET A 1 -8.34 6.92 5.33
C MET A 1 -7.57 8.17 4.87
N THR A 2 -8.25 9.23 4.48
CA THR A 2 -7.62 10.38 3.82
C THR A 2 -6.66 11.14 4.73
N GLU A 3 -7.08 11.43 5.96
CA GLU A 3 -6.25 12.16 6.92
C GLU A 3 -5.05 11.34 7.39
N LEU A 4 -5.23 10.03 7.50
CA LEU A 4 -4.19 9.10 7.86
C LEU A 4 -3.14 8.95 6.77
N ASN A 5 -3.58 8.96 5.53
CA ASN A 5 -2.70 8.87 4.38
C ASN A 5 -1.79 10.11 4.27
N LEU A 6 -2.19 11.24 4.87
CA LEU A 6 -1.33 12.43 4.95
C LEU A 6 0.05 12.11 5.54
N PHE A 7 0.12 11.32 6.64
CA PHE A 7 1.39 10.96 7.24
C PHE A 7 2.25 10.12 6.30
N TYR A 8 1.63 9.21 5.57
CA TYR A 8 2.32 8.41 4.58
C TYR A 8 2.88 9.25 3.44
N GLN A 9 2.05 10.09 2.84
CA GLN A 9 2.45 10.93 1.71
C GLN A 9 3.44 12.02 2.10
N ALA A 10 3.23 12.68 3.24
CA ALA A 10 4.19 13.66 3.76
C ALA A 10 5.54 13.01 4.11
N TRP A 11 5.51 11.78 4.67
CA TRP A 11 6.73 11.02 4.94
C TRP A 11 7.48 10.71 3.65
N ASN A 12 6.81 10.17 2.65
CA ASN A 12 7.40 9.86 1.35
C ASN A 12 8.04 11.11 0.72
N ALA A 13 7.27 12.21 0.68
CA ALA A 13 7.74 13.47 0.15
C ALA A 13 8.98 13.99 0.89
N GLN A 14 8.96 14.02 2.24
CA GLN A 14 10.09 14.46 3.04
C GLN A 14 11.28 13.49 2.97
N ALA A 15 11.04 12.17 2.90
CA ALA A 15 12.11 11.18 2.81
C ALA A 15 12.95 11.35 1.54
N ASN A 16 12.32 11.78 0.45
CA ASN A 16 13.02 12.01 -0.83
C ASN A 16 13.37 13.48 -1.09
N THR A 17 13.19 14.37 -0.12
CA THR A 17 13.55 15.79 -0.28
C THR A 17 14.85 16.10 0.51
N GLY A 18 15.85 16.62 -0.19
CA GLY A 18 17.08 17.07 0.44
C GLY A 18 16.93 18.41 1.17
N ALA A 19 17.93 18.78 1.98
CA ALA A 19 17.97 20.08 2.66
C ALA A 19 17.98 21.28 1.69
N ASP A 20 18.39 21.03 0.45
CA ASP A 20 18.39 21.99 -0.66
C ASP A 20 17.08 22.02 -1.45
N GLY A 21 16.06 21.28 -0.99
CA GLY A 21 14.78 21.13 -1.65
C GLY A 21 14.77 20.22 -2.88
N ARG A 22 15.93 19.64 -3.25
CA ARG A 22 16.04 18.75 -4.40
C ARG A 22 15.74 17.29 -4.04
N PRO A 23 15.25 16.49 -5.01
CA PRO A 23 15.06 15.07 -4.78
C PRO A 23 16.40 14.37 -4.53
N ILE A 24 16.39 13.42 -3.61
CA ILE A 24 17.57 12.59 -3.26
C ILE A 24 17.68 11.40 -4.20
N LEU A 25 16.56 10.70 -4.41
CA LEU A 25 16.41 9.65 -5.43
C LEU A 25 15.78 10.28 -6.68
N THR A 26 16.29 9.88 -7.84
CA THR A 26 15.82 10.31 -9.16
C THR A 26 15.34 9.12 -9.97
N THR A 27 14.73 9.36 -11.12
CA THR A 27 14.29 8.28 -12.02
C THR A 27 15.42 7.34 -12.45
N ALA A 28 16.65 7.85 -12.53
CA ALA A 28 17.82 7.04 -12.86
C ALA A 28 18.18 6.01 -11.79
N ASP A 29 17.74 6.24 -10.54
CA ASP A 29 18.04 5.37 -9.41
C ASP A 29 17.06 4.19 -9.30
N LEU A 30 15.87 4.30 -9.91
CA LEU A 30 14.77 3.35 -9.66
C LEU A 30 15.01 1.97 -10.27
N ALA A 31 15.41 1.90 -11.54
CA ALA A 31 15.63 0.61 -12.20
C ALA A 31 16.77 -0.21 -11.56
N PRO A 32 17.95 0.40 -11.25
CA PRO A 32 19.00 -0.33 -10.55
C PRO A 32 18.62 -0.74 -9.12
N LEU A 33 17.89 0.10 -8.38
CA LEU A 33 17.39 -0.24 -7.06
C LEU A 33 16.41 -1.41 -7.13
N HIS A 34 15.44 -1.35 -8.04
CA HIS A 34 14.49 -2.44 -8.28
C HIS A 34 15.19 -3.74 -8.66
N GLN A 35 16.16 -3.69 -9.56
CA GLN A 35 16.93 -4.89 -9.93
C GLN A 35 17.65 -5.52 -8.73
N ALA A 36 18.18 -4.71 -7.82
CA ALA A 36 18.80 -5.20 -6.61
C ALA A 36 17.79 -5.87 -5.66
N VAL A 37 16.56 -5.34 -5.57
CA VAL A 37 15.45 -5.95 -4.82
C VAL A 37 15.06 -7.28 -5.45
N VAL A 38 14.83 -7.32 -6.76
CA VAL A 38 14.50 -8.57 -7.51
C VAL A 38 15.57 -9.62 -7.29
N ASN A 39 16.84 -9.27 -7.45
CA ASN A 39 17.96 -10.19 -7.21
C ASN A 39 17.98 -10.78 -5.79
N ALA A 40 17.52 -10.00 -4.80
CA ALA A 40 17.53 -10.42 -3.41
C ALA A 40 16.29 -11.24 -3.01
N CYS A 41 15.13 -10.97 -3.60
CA CYS A 41 13.85 -11.42 -3.06
C CYS A 41 12.97 -12.21 -4.03
N ASP A 42 13.15 -12.11 -5.35
CA ASP A 42 12.30 -12.75 -6.35
C ASP A 42 12.19 -14.28 -6.15
N ALA A 43 13.32 -14.94 -5.93
CA ALA A 43 13.32 -16.39 -5.68
C ALA A 43 12.75 -16.80 -4.30
N ALA A 44 12.63 -15.87 -3.37
CA ALA A 44 12.22 -16.17 -2.00
C ALA A 44 10.71 -16.46 -1.87
N ASP A 45 9.90 -15.96 -2.79
CA ASP A 45 8.46 -16.25 -2.85
C ASP A 45 8.15 -17.56 -3.64
N GLY A 46 9.18 -18.22 -4.15
CA GLY A 46 9.07 -19.53 -4.81
C GLY A 46 8.95 -19.48 -6.33
N THR A 47 8.96 -18.30 -6.94
CA THR A 47 8.90 -18.13 -8.40
C THR A 47 9.92 -17.09 -8.85
N ARG A 48 10.63 -17.35 -9.95
CA ARG A 48 11.56 -16.39 -10.55
C ARG A 48 10.91 -15.76 -11.78
N ASP A 49 10.09 -14.74 -11.55
CA ASP A 49 9.32 -14.08 -12.62
C ASP A 49 9.49 -12.53 -12.64
N GLY A 50 10.40 -12.02 -11.82
CA GLY A 50 10.67 -10.59 -11.69
C GLY A 50 9.64 -9.84 -10.85
N LEU A 51 8.68 -10.53 -10.23
CA LEU A 51 7.67 -9.97 -9.34
C LEU A 51 7.93 -10.45 -7.90
N ILE A 52 7.76 -9.56 -6.94
CA ILE A 52 7.82 -9.94 -5.53
C ILE A 52 6.39 -10.22 -5.06
N SER A 53 6.00 -11.50 -5.00
CA SER A 53 4.65 -11.92 -4.62
C SER A 53 4.40 -11.89 -3.12
N ASP A 54 5.47 -12.00 -2.32
CA ASP A 54 5.45 -11.91 -0.85
C ASP A 54 6.43 -10.84 -0.36
N PRO A 55 6.15 -9.54 -0.57
CA PRO A 55 7.08 -8.48 -0.19
C PRO A 55 7.25 -8.36 1.32
N LEU A 56 6.35 -8.91 2.13
CA LEU A 56 6.49 -8.94 3.60
C LEU A 56 7.59 -9.90 4.07
N SER A 57 7.93 -10.91 3.27
CA SER A 57 9.05 -11.83 3.54
C SER A 57 10.40 -11.29 3.08
N CYS A 58 10.42 -10.33 2.15
CA CYS A 58 11.65 -9.77 1.58
C CYS A 58 12.47 -9.01 2.63
N ARG A 59 13.76 -9.30 2.72
CA ARG A 59 14.69 -8.71 3.69
C ARG A 59 15.78 -7.86 3.02
N PHE A 60 15.41 -7.17 1.96
CA PHE A 60 16.34 -6.29 1.27
C PHE A 60 16.70 -5.06 2.10
N ASP A 61 18.01 -4.74 2.20
CA ASP A 61 18.52 -3.48 2.74
C ASP A 61 19.21 -2.67 1.63
N PRO A 62 18.78 -1.43 1.36
CA PRO A 62 19.45 -0.55 0.38
C PRO A 62 20.94 -0.33 0.64
N GLY A 63 21.39 -0.53 1.88
CA GLY A 63 22.82 -0.48 2.24
C GLY A 63 23.66 -1.55 1.55
N SER A 64 23.06 -2.65 1.08
CA SER A 64 23.76 -3.72 0.35
C SER A 64 24.36 -3.25 -0.97
N ILE A 65 23.79 -2.22 -1.56
CA ILE A 65 24.24 -1.59 -2.81
C ILE A 65 24.81 -0.18 -2.59
N ALA A 66 25.30 0.12 -1.37
CA ALA A 66 25.94 1.40 -1.07
C ALA A 66 27.28 1.56 -1.79
N CYS A 67 27.60 2.77 -2.24
CA CYS A 67 28.88 3.10 -2.84
C CYS A 67 30.01 2.90 -1.84
N ARG A 68 31.06 2.16 -2.26
CA ARG A 68 32.25 1.88 -1.46
C ARG A 68 33.42 2.78 -1.93
N GLY A 69 33.30 4.08 -1.68
CA GLY A 69 34.39 5.04 -1.99
C GLY A 69 34.56 5.39 -3.48
N ARG A 70 33.67 4.97 -4.36
CA ARG A 70 33.64 5.32 -5.79
C ARG A 70 32.36 6.09 -6.13
N ALA A 71 32.44 6.98 -7.12
CA ALA A 71 31.23 7.55 -7.72
C ALA A 71 30.48 6.45 -8.50
N SER A 72 29.16 6.49 -8.44
CA SER A 72 28.31 5.59 -9.27
C SER A 72 28.58 5.86 -10.75
N THR A 73 28.76 4.80 -11.51
CA THR A 73 28.80 4.83 -12.96
C THR A 73 27.66 4.00 -13.53
N ALA A 74 27.32 4.15 -14.79
CA ALA A 74 26.27 3.34 -15.43
C ALA A 74 26.59 1.82 -15.39
N ALA A 75 27.87 1.44 -15.32
CA ALA A 75 28.30 0.06 -15.23
C ALA A 75 28.35 -0.48 -13.80
N ASP A 76 28.61 0.42 -12.81
CA ASP A 76 28.77 0.06 -11.41
C ASP A 76 27.82 0.94 -10.57
N TYR A 77 26.51 0.77 -10.75
CA TYR A 77 25.53 1.53 -10.00
C TYR A 77 25.61 1.24 -8.51
N CYS A 78 25.63 2.31 -7.71
CA CYS A 78 25.56 2.23 -6.27
C CYS A 78 24.81 3.43 -5.68
N LEU A 79 24.21 3.25 -4.53
CA LEU A 79 23.54 4.32 -3.79
C LEU A 79 24.55 5.11 -2.93
N THR A 80 24.47 6.43 -3.01
CA THR A 80 25.17 7.30 -2.05
C THR A 80 24.60 7.13 -0.64
N PRO A 81 25.32 7.49 0.45
CA PRO A 81 24.76 7.39 1.81
C PRO A 81 23.44 8.13 2.01
N ARG A 82 23.22 9.26 1.31
CA ARG A 82 21.94 9.99 1.33
C ARG A 82 20.81 9.20 0.67
N GLN A 83 21.07 8.59 -0.47
CA GLN A 83 20.11 7.75 -1.19
C GLN A 83 19.75 6.49 -0.40
N VAL A 84 20.74 5.83 0.23
CA VAL A 84 20.50 4.71 1.15
C VAL A 84 19.55 5.12 2.29
N THR A 85 19.81 6.30 2.88
CA THR A 85 18.96 6.82 3.97
C THR A 85 17.54 7.11 3.48
N ALA A 86 17.38 7.72 2.29
CA ALA A 86 16.08 8.01 1.71
C ALA A 86 15.31 6.71 1.42
N ALA A 87 15.92 5.74 0.74
CA ALA A 87 15.30 4.46 0.43
C ALA A 87 14.89 3.69 1.70
N ARG A 88 15.75 3.66 2.73
CA ARG A 88 15.41 3.06 4.03
C ARG A 88 14.18 3.72 4.67
N LYS A 89 14.09 5.06 4.65
CA LYS A 89 12.92 5.77 5.17
C LYS A 89 11.64 5.38 4.43
N LEU A 90 11.69 5.26 3.11
CA LEU A 90 10.55 4.85 2.29
C LEU A 90 10.08 3.42 2.66
N TYR A 91 11.01 2.48 2.82
CA TYR A 91 10.69 1.11 3.24
C TYR A 91 10.31 0.97 4.71
N GLN A 92 10.60 1.94 5.56
CA GLN A 92 10.29 1.89 7.00
C GLN A 92 8.96 2.54 7.36
N GLY A 93 8.46 3.43 6.51
CA GLY A 93 7.25 4.23 6.76
C GLY A 93 7.42 5.29 7.85
N PRO A 94 6.35 6.07 8.11
CA PRO A 94 6.40 7.21 9.02
C PRO A 94 6.59 6.78 10.48
N ARG A 95 7.67 7.27 11.07
CA ARG A 95 8.06 6.96 12.45
C ARG A 95 8.34 8.22 13.23
N ASP A 96 8.06 8.19 14.53
CA ASP A 96 8.47 9.22 15.45
C ASP A 96 9.97 9.15 15.78
N ALA A 97 10.48 10.12 16.55
CA ALA A 97 11.89 10.18 16.96
C ALA A 97 12.35 8.98 17.81
N ARG A 98 11.41 8.20 18.36
CA ARG A 98 11.69 6.98 19.13
C ARG A 98 11.63 5.72 18.25
N GLY A 99 11.37 5.87 16.94
CA GLY A 99 11.23 4.78 15.99
C GLY A 99 9.86 4.09 16.03
N LYS A 100 8.87 4.60 16.80
CA LYS A 100 7.51 4.07 16.80
C LYS A 100 6.83 4.40 15.48
N LEU A 101 6.25 3.38 14.84
CA LEU A 101 5.46 3.56 13.62
C LEU A 101 4.20 4.38 13.94
N LEU A 102 3.96 5.43 13.16
CA LEU A 102 2.80 6.32 13.31
C LEU A 102 1.65 5.96 12.37
N TYR A 103 1.97 5.32 11.26
CA TYR A 103 1.00 4.86 10.28
C TYR A 103 1.50 3.54 9.66
N PRO A 104 0.66 2.52 9.47
CA PRO A 104 1.06 1.25 8.88
C PRO A 104 1.19 1.41 7.35
N GLY A 105 2.06 2.29 6.93
CA GLY A 105 2.28 2.64 5.56
C GLY A 105 3.77 2.75 5.28
N TRP A 106 4.27 1.88 4.42
CA TRP A 106 5.61 1.95 3.86
C TRP A 106 5.60 1.42 2.44
N GLN A 107 6.60 1.81 1.68
CA GLN A 107 6.84 1.24 0.37
C GLN A 107 7.34 -0.19 0.55
N VAL A 108 6.81 -1.11 -0.23
CA VAL A 108 7.28 -2.50 -0.15
C VAL A 108 8.36 -2.79 -1.19
N PRO A 109 9.28 -3.73 -0.91
CA PRO A 109 10.23 -4.21 -1.91
C PRO A 109 9.51 -4.73 -3.16
N GLY A 110 9.97 -4.32 -4.34
CA GLY A 110 9.35 -4.63 -5.64
C GLY A 110 8.45 -3.50 -6.19
N SER A 111 8.24 -2.42 -5.44
CA SER A 111 7.41 -1.27 -5.86
C SER A 111 8.19 -0.15 -6.56
N GLU A 112 9.51 -0.21 -6.61
CA GLU A 112 10.41 0.92 -6.91
C GLU A 112 10.15 1.55 -8.28
N LEU A 113 9.82 0.77 -9.31
CA LEU A 113 9.54 1.28 -10.65
C LEU A 113 8.26 2.12 -10.70
N ASN A 114 7.35 1.93 -9.75
CA ASN A 114 6.10 2.67 -9.67
C ASN A 114 6.23 4.00 -8.90
N TRP A 115 7.41 4.31 -8.35
CA TRP A 115 7.63 5.55 -7.58
C TRP A 115 7.69 6.83 -8.42
N VAL A 116 7.86 6.69 -9.73
CA VAL A 116 7.85 7.84 -10.66
C VAL A 116 6.52 8.57 -10.56
N PHE A 117 6.55 9.89 -10.59
CA PHE A 117 5.44 10.83 -10.35
C PHE A 117 4.93 10.88 -8.92
N TRP A 118 4.92 9.78 -8.19
CA TRP A 118 4.40 9.73 -6.81
C TRP A 118 5.41 10.25 -5.81
N LEU A 119 6.55 9.60 -5.69
CA LEU A 119 7.62 9.92 -4.72
C LEU A 119 8.85 10.52 -5.38
N VAL A 120 9.09 10.15 -6.63
CA VAL A 120 10.25 10.57 -7.41
C VAL A 120 9.77 11.42 -8.57
N PRO A 121 10.25 12.67 -8.69
CA PRO A 121 9.86 13.53 -9.79
C PRO A 121 10.22 12.92 -11.15
N ALA A 122 9.31 13.00 -12.11
CA ALA A 122 9.54 12.48 -13.47
C ALA A 122 10.61 13.26 -14.25
N ALA A 123 10.83 14.52 -13.90
CA ALA A 123 11.83 15.39 -14.51
C ALA A 123 12.44 16.35 -13.47
N PRO A 124 13.64 16.88 -13.71
CA PRO A 124 14.25 17.89 -12.86
C PRO A 124 13.33 19.11 -12.67
N GLY A 125 13.09 19.51 -11.42
CA GLY A 125 12.24 20.64 -11.07
C GLY A 125 10.74 20.36 -11.06
N ALA A 126 10.29 19.16 -11.44
CA ALA A 126 8.91 18.75 -11.26
C ALA A 126 8.60 18.44 -9.78
N GLY A 127 7.37 18.70 -9.36
CA GLY A 127 6.85 18.22 -8.07
C GLY A 127 6.42 16.75 -8.15
N THR A 128 6.05 16.18 -7.01
CA THR A 128 5.48 14.85 -6.93
C THR A 128 4.01 14.89 -6.49
N ILE A 129 3.27 13.84 -6.78
CA ILE A 129 1.86 13.75 -6.40
C ILE A 129 1.73 13.69 -4.86
N ASP A 130 2.62 12.97 -4.17
CA ASP A 130 2.63 12.91 -2.69
C ASP A 130 2.82 14.30 -2.07
N GLN A 131 3.72 15.13 -2.63
CA GLN A 131 3.87 16.53 -2.19
C GLN A 131 2.57 17.32 -2.32
N GLN A 132 1.91 17.19 -3.48
CA GLN A 132 0.67 17.93 -3.77
C GLN A 132 -0.48 17.48 -2.88
N ILE A 133 -0.67 16.18 -2.72
CA ILE A 133 -1.77 15.65 -1.88
C ILE A 133 -1.52 15.97 -0.42
N ALA A 134 -0.32 15.74 0.10
CA ALA A 134 0.00 16.05 1.49
C ALA A 134 -0.23 17.54 1.80
N GLN A 135 0.23 18.43 0.89
CA GLN A 135 0.02 19.87 1.05
C GLN A 135 -1.45 20.28 0.98
N SER A 136 -2.21 19.70 0.05
CA SER A 136 -3.64 19.98 -0.10
C SER A 136 -4.44 19.47 1.10
N THR A 137 -4.13 18.28 1.59
CA THR A 137 -4.76 17.72 2.80
C THR A 137 -4.50 18.61 4.01
N LEU A 138 -3.25 19.04 4.22
CA LEU A 138 -2.92 19.97 5.31
C LEU A 138 -3.72 21.26 5.23
N ARG A 139 -3.79 21.88 4.04
CA ARG A 139 -4.41 23.19 3.86
C ARG A 139 -5.93 23.18 3.95
N TYR A 140 -6.57 22.13 3.47
CA TYR A 140 -8.01 22.14 3.22
C TYR A 140 -8.80 21.16 4.09
N MET A 141 -8.14 20.16 4.65
CA MET A 141 -8.83 19.13 5.42
C MET A 141 -8.45 19.10 6.90
N VAL A 142 -7.21 19.44 7.25
CA VAL A 142 -6.76 19.44 8.64
C VAL A 142 -7.09 20.78 9.30
N LYS A 143 -8.03 20.79 10.24
CA LYS A 143 -8.47 21.98 11.02
C LYS A 143 -8.17 21.81 12.50
N PRO A 144 -8.18 22.95 13.27
CA PRO A 144 -7.96 24.34 12.89
C PRO A 144 -6.47 24.71 12.97
N GLY A 145 -6.05 25.72 12.24
CA GLY A 145 -4.82 26.44 12.50
C GLY A 145 -3.60 26.01 11.68
N ILE A 146 -3.78 25.27 10.59
CA ILE A 146 -2.73 25.18 9.58
C ILE A 146 -2.99 26.30 8.58
N ASP A 147 -2.03 27.23 8.53
CA ASP A 147 -2.00 28.36 7.61
C ASP A 147 -2.14 27.85 6.16
N GLY A 148 -2.88 28.58 5.33
CA GLY A 148 -2.95 28.33 3.89
C GLY A 148 -1.60 28.33 3.17
N ALA A 149 -0.52 28.79 3.82
CA ALA A 149 0.86 28.70 3.38
C ALA A 149 1.56 27.36 3.75
N ALA A 150 0.95 26.54 4.63
CA ALA A 150 1.56 25.28 5.07
C ALA A 150 1.90 24.35 3.90
N THR A 151 3.02 23.68 4.03
CA THR A 151 3.55 22.72 3.04
C THR A 151 3.68 21.34 3.66
N TYR A 152 3.91 20.32 2.84
CA TYR A 152 4.19 18.97 3.33
C TYR A 152 5.41 18.90 4.27
N GLN A 153 6.32 19.88 4.21
CA GLN A 153 7.51 19.97 5.07
C GLN A 153 7.16 20.39 6.52
N ASP A 154 5.98 20.98 6.73
CA ASP A 154 5.52 21.40 8.05
C ASP A 154 4.94 20.24 8.87
N VAL A 155 4.68 19.08 8.24
CA VAL A 155 4.20 17.88 8.94
C VAL A 155 5.28 17.35 9.86
N ARG A 156 4.95 17.22 11.15
CA ARG A 156 5.82 16.67 12.18
C ARG A 156 5.42 15.24 12.50
N PHE A 157 6.37 14.33 12.46
CA PHE A 157 6.12 12.92 12.76
C PHE A 157 6.21 12.69 14.27
N THR A 158 5.16 13.09 14.98
CA THR A 158 4.98 12.90 16.42
C THR A 158 3.60 12.33 16.72
N ALA A 159 3.45 11.62 17.85
CA ALA A 159 2.16 11.10 18.27
C ALA A 159 1.12 12.22 18.46
N ALA A 160 1.52 13.38 18.98
CA ALA A 160 0.63 14.53 19.16
C ALA A 160 0.12 15.09 17.82
N GLU A 161 1.00 15.24 16.84
CA GLU A 161 0.61 15.69 15.49
C GLU A 161 -0.30 14.68 14.82
N PHE A 162 0.02 13.40 14.95
CA PHE A 162 -0.80 12.31 14.44
C PHE A 162 -2.23 12.35 15.04
N GLN A 163 -2.34 12.47 16.36
CA GLN A 163 -3.64 12.60 17.03
C GLN A 163 -4.41 13.86 16.58
N ARG A 164 -3.71 14.98 16.41
CA ARG A 164 -4.33 16.22 15.94
C ARG A 164 -4.88 16.08 14.52
N VAL A 165 -4.15 15.44 13.63
CA VAL A 165 -4.59 15.23 12.24
C VAL A 165 -5.74 14.23 12.16
N THR A 166 -5.69 13.14 12.92
CA THR A 166 -6.75 12.12 12.93
C THR A 166 -8.03 12.57 13.62
N ALA A 167 -7.94 13.53 14.56
CA ALA A 167 -9.10 14.14 15.16
C ALA A 167 -9.71 15.26 14.29
N ALA A 168 -9.02 15.71 13.24
CA ALA A 168 -9.57 16.68 12.32
C ALA A 168 -10.81 16.11 11.63
N ASN A 169 -11.83 16.94 11.48
CA ASN A 169 -13.10 16.56 10.87
C ASN A 169 -13.83 15.37 11.57
N ASP A 170 -13.54 15.14 12.85
CA ASP A 170 -14.21 14.11 13.69
C ASP A 170 -14.17 12.69 13.05
N GLY A 171 -13.08 12.36 12.35
CA GLY A 171 -12.93 11.08 11.68
C GLY A 171 -13.84 10.86 10.46
N MET A 172 -14.49 11.91 9.97
CA MET A 172 -15.47 11.83 8.87
C MET A 172 -14.90 11.15 7.60
N TYR A 173 -13.61 11.35 7.34
CA TYR A 173 -12.96 10.79 6.15
C TYR A 173 -12.25 9.46 6.40
N ASP A 174 -12.36 8.89 7.59
CA ASP A 174 -11.69 7.65 7.98
C ASP A 174 -12.64 6.46 7.92
N ALA A 175 -12.60 5.70 6.84
CA ALA A 175 -13.32 4.45 6.68
C ALA A 175 -12.47 3.28 7.21
N THR A 176 -12.20 3.26 8.53
CA THR A 176 -11.30 2.28 9.17
C THR A 176 -11.96 1.42 10.24
N ASP A 177 -13.28 1.49 10.39
CA ASP A 177 -14.02 0.63 11.30
C ASP A 177 -13.88 -0.84 10.86
N PRO A 178 -13.26 -1.72 11.67
CA PRO A 178 -13.10 -3.11 11.34
C PRO A 178 -14.33 -3.97 11.69
N ASP A 179 -15.30 -3.42 12.42
CA ASP A 179 -16.55 -4.14 12.74
C ASP A 179 -17.50 -4.11 11.54
N LEU A 180 -17.46 -5.16 10.75
CA LEU A 180 -18.37 -5.37 9.62
C LEU A 180 -19.57 -6.26 9.96
N SER A 181 -19.92 -6.41 11.25
CA SER A 181 -21.00 -7.29 11.71
C SER A 181 -22.35 -6.93 11.11
N ALA A 182 -22.72 -5.66 11.07
CA ALA A 182 -23.96 -5.18 10.47
C ALA A 182 -24.02 -5.44 8.94
N PHE A 183 -22.88 -5.20 8.24
CA PHE A 183 -22.76 -5.49 6.81
C PHE A 183 -22.93 -6.99 6.52
N ARG A 184 -22.25 -7.84 7.29
CA ARG A 184 -22.38 -9.30 7.19
C ARG A 184 -23.79 -9.78 7.50
N ALA A 185 -24.43 -9.24 8.56
CA ALA A 185 -25.79 -9.60 8.95
C ALA A 185 -26.83 -9.23 7.87
N ALA A 186 -26.58 -8.18 7.09
CA ALA A 186 -27.37 -7.80 5.93
C ALA A 186 -27.11 -8.68 4.68
N GLY A 187 -26.29 -9.73 4.79
CA GLY A 187 -25.93 -10.61 3.66
C GLY A 187 -24.85 -10.04 2.74
N GLY A 188 -24.18 -8.96 3.14
CA GLY A 188 -23.14 -8.30 2.33
C GLY A 188 -21.96 -9.21 2.01
N ARG A 189 -21.38 -9.04 0.81
CA ARG A 189 -20.15 -9.68 0.36
C ARG A 189 -19.16 -8.61 -0.06
N LEU A 190 -17.88 -8.79 0.29
CA LEU A 190 -16.85 -7.78 0.08
C LEU A 190 -15.63 -8.40 -0.61
N ILE A 191 -15.24 -7.85 -1.75
CA ILE A 191 -13.94 -8.06 -2.38
C ILE A 191 -13.12 -6.79 -2.17
N LEU A 192 -12.04 -6.91 -1.41
CA LEU A 192 -10.99 -5.90 -1.31
C LEU A 192 -9.84 -6.30 -2.23
N TRP A 193 -9.19 -5.34 -2.86
CA TRP A 193 -7.97 -5.60 -3.61
C TRP A 193 -7.02 -4.40 -3.56
N ALA A 194 -5.74 -4.67 -3.68
CA ALA A 194 -4.71 -3.65 -3.81
C ALA A 194 -3.50 -4.20 -4.57
N GLY A 195 -2.79 -3.32 -5.27
CA GLY A 195 -1.50 -3.66 -5.86
C GLY A 195 -0.40 -3.62 -4.79
N TRP A 196 0.45 -4.65 -4.73
CA TRP A 196 1.64 -4.59 -3.88
C TRP A 196 2.59 -3.46 -4.29
N GLY A 197 2.59 -3.07 -5.56
CA GLY A 197 3.40 -1.97 -6.08
C GLY A 197 2.75 -0.59 -5.98
N ASP A 198 1.65 -0.41 -5.26
CA ASP A 198 0.95 0.88 -5.14
C ASP A 198 1.78 1.88 -4.31
N PRO A 199 2.29 2.97 -4.93
CA PRO A 199 3.07 3.98 -4.21
C PRO A 199 2.19 5.03 -3.52
N ALA A 200 0.92 5.15 -3.93
CA ALA A 200 0.00 6.18 -3.48
C ALA A 200 -0.75 5.80 -2.21
N ILE A 201 -1.34 4.61 -2.22
CA ILE A 201 -2.07 4.04 -1.08
C ILE A 201 -1.28 2.85 -0.58
N SER A 202 -0.75 2.94 0.63
CA SER A 202 0.08 1.87 1.16
C SER A 202 -0.62 0.51 1.13
N PRO A 203 -0.10 -0.47 0.38
CA PRO A 203 -0.65 -1.82 0.38
C PRO A 203 -0.61 -2.45 1.77
N VAL A 204 0.40 -2.12 2.58
CA VAL A 204 0.50 -2.56 3.98
C VAL A 204 -0.63 -1.99 4.83
N GLY A 205 -1.06 -0.75 4.57
CA GLY A 205 -2.24 -0.16 5.22
C GLY A 205 -3.52 -0.93 4.91
N THR A 206 -3.70 -1.37 3.67
CA THR A 206 -4.83 -2.20 3.26
C THR A 206 -4.81 -3.57 3.95
N VAL A 207 -3.65 -4.22 4.00
CA VAL A 207 -3.48 -5.50 4.72
C VAL A 207 -3.71 -5.33 6.22
N ALA A 208 -3.22 -4.23 6.82
CA ALA A 208 -3.43 -3.94 8.23
C ALA A 208 -4.92 -3.75 8.57
N TYR A 209 -5.66 -3.04 7.72
CA TYR A 209 -7.12 -2.92 7.86
C TYR A 209 -7.81 -4.29 7.78
N TYR A 210 -7.48 -5.09 6.77
CA TYR A 210 -8.08 -6.42 6.62
C TYR A 210 -7.75 -7.34 7.80
N THR A 211 -6.51 -7.30 8.32
CA THR A 211 -6.13 -8.03 9.55
C THR A 211 -6.95 -7.57 10.77
N ALA A 212 -7.26 -6.29 10.86
CA ALA A 212 -8.13 -5.79 11.92
C ALA A 212 -9.58 -6.28 11.75
N VAL A 213 -10.09 -6.34 10.52
CA VAL A 213 -11.39 -6.96 10.21
C VAL A 213 -11.38 -8.45 10.61
N GLU A 214 -10.34 -9.20 10.26
CA GLU A 214 -10.21 -10.60 10.68
C GLU A 214 -10.31 -10.73 12.22
N ASN A 215 -9.59 -9.89 12.96
CA ASN A 215 -9.61 -9.91 14.43
C ASN A 215 -10.99 -9.56 14.99
N ALA A 216 -11.69 -8.58 14.42
CA ALA A 216 -13.01 -8.15 14.86
C ALA A 216 -14.12 -9.17 14.50
N MET A 217 -13.97 -9.88 13.38
CA MET A 217 -15.01 -10.73 12.81
C MET A 217 -14.87 -12.22 13.13
N GLY A 218 -13.94 -12.60 14.02
CA GLY A 218 -13.77 -13.97 14.50
C GLY A 218 -12.71 -14.78 13.74
N GLY A 219 -11.73 -14.10 13.16
CA GLY A 219 -10.57 -14.68 12.51
C GLY A 219 -10.71 -14.86 11.00
N ASP A 220 -9.64 -15.32 10.41
CA ASP A 220 -9.49 -15.50 8.96
C ASP A 220 -10.63 -16.30 8.33
N THR A 221 -10.86 -17.53 8.82
CA THR A 221 -11.90 -18.41 8.26
C THR A 221 -13.30 -17.82 8.34
N ALA A 222 -13.62 -17.12 9.44
CA ALA A 222 -14.93 -16.48 9.61
C ALA A 222 -15.08 -15.27 8.68
N THR A 223 -14.01 -14.51 8.49
CA THR A 223 -13.98 -13.33 7.61
C THR A 223 -14.08 -13.73 6.16
N GLN A 224 -13.32 -14.71 5.69
CA GLN A 224 -13.31 -15.14 4.29
C GLN A 224 -14.65 -15.69 3.77
N ARG A 225 -15.61 -15.94 4.66
CA ARG A 225 -16.97 -16.32 4.27
C ARG A 225 -17.78 -15.16 3.67
N PHE A 226 -17.38 -13.89 3.93
CA PHE A 226 -18.10 -12.72 3.45
C PHE A 226 -17.18 -11.59 2.94
N ALA A 227 -15.90 -11.59 3.31
CA ALA A 227 -14.92 -10.59 2.89
C ALA A 227 -13.59 -11.26 2.52
N ARG A 228 -13.05 -10.95 1.34
CA ARG A 228 -11.76 -11.45 0.85
C ARG A 228 -10.90 -10.32 0.37
N LEU A 229 -9.61 -10.37 0.69
CA LEU A 229 -8.60 -9.43 0.21
C LEU A 229 -7.70 -10.12 -0.82
N PHE A 230 -7.48 -9.45 -1.95
CA PHE A 230 -6.60 -9.92 -3.03
C PHE A 230 -5.46 -8.92 -3.22
N MET A 231 -4.23 -9.39 -3.05
CA MET A 231 -3.03 -8.56 -3.18
C MET A 231 -2.31 -8.88 -4.49
N LEU A 232 -2.26 -7.93 -5.41
CA LEU A 232 -1.77 -8.11 -6.78
C LEU A 232 -0.27 -7.80 -6.86
N PRO A 233 0.60 -8.80 -7.16
CA PRO A 233 2.05 -8.57 -7.26
C PRO A 233 2.40 -7.61 -8.38
N GLY A 234 3.31 -6.64 -8.11
CA GLY A 234 3.83 -5.69 -9.08
C GLY A 234 2.83 -4.66 -9.62
N VAL A 235 1.56 -4.73 -9.23
CA VAL A 235 0.53 -3.81 -9.71
C VAL A 235 0.64 -2.47 -8.99
N ALA A 236 0.56 -1.39 -9.76
CA ALA A 236 0.63 0.00 -9.29
C ALA A 236 -0.75 0.53 -8.82
N HIS A 237 -0.84 1.84 -8.59
CA HIS A 237 -2.07 2.51 -8.16
C HIS A 237 -3.19 2.36 -9.19
N CYS A 238 -4.29 1.72 -8.80
CA CYS A 238 -5.47 1.43 -9.62
C CYS A 238 -5.24 0.56 -10.87
N GLY A 239 -4.03 0.03 -11.07
CA GLY A 239 -3.69 -0.80 -12.23
C GLY A 239 -2.33 -0.48 -12.85
N GLY A 240 -1.95 -1.18 -13.91
CA GLY A 240 -0.62 -1.07 -14.50
C GLY A 240 0.49 -1.59 -13.58
N GLY A 241 1.72 -1.13 -13.79
CA GLY A 241 2.90 -1.67 -13.11
C GLY A 241 3.52 -2.83 -13.88
N GLN A 242 4.23 -3.72 -13.18
CA GLN A 242 4.97 -4.83 -13.77
C GLN A 242 4.14 -6.13 -13.86
N GLY A 243 3.14 -6.28 -13.00
CA GLY A 243 2.29 -7.48 -12.94
C GLY A 243 1.01 -7.38 -13.75
N PRO A 244 0.38 -8.52 -14.09
CA PRO A 244 -0.97 -8.55 -14.68
C PRO A 244 -1.97 -7.84 -13.77
N SER A 245 -2.71 -6.85 -14.31
CA SER A 245 -3.54 -5.94 -13.51
C SER A 245 -5.02 -5.89 -13.91
N THR A 246 -5.40 -6.54 -15.00
CA THR A 246 -6.79 -6.56 -15.48
C THR A 246 -7.49 -7.82 -14.99
N PHE A 247 -8.65 -7.68 -14.33
CA PHE A 247 -9.47 -8.79 -13.85
C PHE A 247 -10.95 -8.39 -13.74
N ASP A 248 -11.84 -9.37 -13.71
CA ASP A 248 -13.28 -9.17 -13.61
C ASP A 248 -13.78 -9.34 -12.16
N ALA A 249 -13.66 -8.26 -11.38
CA ALA A 249 -14.19 -8.23 -10.03
C ALA A 249 -15.74 -8.20 -10.00
N LEU A 250 -16.37 -7.65 -11.03
CA LEU A 250 -17.83 -7.51 -11.06
C LEU A 250 -18.52 -8.86 -11.19
N THR A 251 -18.08 -9.71 -12.10
CA THR A 251 -18.59 -11.08 -12.20
C THR A 251 -18.31 -11.86 -10.92
N ALA A 252 -17.09 -11.75 -10.37
CA ALA A 252 -16.72 -12.44 -9.13
C ALA A 252 -17.63 -12.07 -7.95
N ILE A 253 -17.91 -10.79 -7.73
CA ILE A 253 -18.81 -10.36 -6.63
C ILE A 253 -20.28 -10.70 -6.93
N THR A 254 -20.72 -10.61 -8.19
CA THR A 254 -22.07 -10.98 -8.58
C THR A 254 -22.33 -12.46 -8.34
N ASP A 255 -21.40 -13.33 -8.73
CA ASP A 255 -21.51 -14.77 -8.51
C ASP A 255 -21.49 -15.12 -7.02
N TRP A 256 -20.68 -14.39 -6.24
CA TRP A 256 -20.68 -14.58 -4.79
C TRP A 256 -22.02 -14.21 -4.15
N VAL A 257 -22.63 -13.09 -4.55
CA VAL A 257 -23.91 -12.64 -3.99
C VAL A 257 -25.08 -13.50 -4.46
N THR A 258 -25.13 -13.85 -5.76
CA THR A 258 -26.31 -14.48 -6.37
C THR A 258 -26.26 -16.00 -6.37
N LYS A 259 -25.06 -16.59 -6.36
CA LYS A 259 -24.85 -18.06 -6.46
C LYS A 259 -24.16 -18.63 -5.22
N ASP A 260 -23.81 -17.77 -4.22
CA ASP A 260 -22.98 -18.11 -3.05
C ASP A 260 -21.62 -18.73 -3.42
N GLN A 261 -21.08 -18.34 -4.58
CA GLN A 261 -19.80 -18.80 -5.09
C GLN A 261 -18.70 -17.77 -4.75
N ALA A 262 -18.08 -17.94 -3.58
CA ALA A 262 -16.97 -17.11 -3.17
C ALA A 262 -15.76 -17.29 -4.11
N PRO A 263 -15.13 -16.21 -4.65
CA PRO A 263 -14.01 -16.33 -5.58
C PRO A 263 -12.80 -17.00 -4.93
N ALA A 264 -12.44 -18.19 -5.38
CA ALA A 264 -11.27 -18.91 -4.89
C ALA A 264 -9.97 -18.19 -5.28
N ASP A 265 -9.98 -17.51 -6.38
CA ASP A 265 -8.94 -16.62 -6.89
C ASP A 265 -9.56 -15.54 -7.78
N LEU A 266 -8.76 -14.53 -8.15
CA LEU A 266 -9.04 -13.61 -9.24
C LEU A 266 -8.02 -13.87 -10.34
N LEU A 267 -8.49 -14.26 -11.52
CA LEU A 267 -7.63 -14.40 -12.69
C LEU A 267 -7.29 -13.03 -13.25
N THR A 268 -6.03 -12.63 -13.11
CA THR A 268 -5.51 -11.38 -13.68
C THR A 268 -4.88 -11.63 -15.05
N SER A 269 -4.89 -10.61 -15.90
CA SER A 269 -4.27 -10.63 -17.22
C SER A 269 -3.49 -9.35 -17.52
N ALA A 270 -2.48 -9.49 -18.36
CA ALA A 270 -1.80 -8.38 -19.03
C ALA A 270 -2.06 -8.50 -20.54
N THR A 271 -2.16 -7.33 -21.20
CA THR A 271 -2.37 -7.27 -22.65
C THR A 271 -1.33 -6.37 -23.29
N ASP A 272 -0.95 -6.69 -24.54
CA ASP A 272 -0.14 -5.79 -25.35
C ASP A 272 -0.97 -4.65 -25.96
N SER A 273 -0.30 -3.75 -26.71
CA SER A 273 -0.94 -2.60 -27.34
C SER A 273 -1.99 -2.96 -28.41
N THR A 274 -2.07 -4.23 -28.81
CA THR A 274 -3.07 -4.74 -29.76
C THR A 274 -4.28 -5.36 -29.06
N GLY A 275 -4.25 -5.42 -27.71
CA GLY A 275 -5.29 -6.06 -26.89
C GLY A 275 -5.14 -7.58 -26.75
N ARG A 276 -4.04 -8.17 -27.24
CA ARG A 276 -3.77 -9.59 -27.07
C ARG A 276 -3.25 -9.85 -25.66
N THR A 277 -3.81 -10.84 -24.99
CA THR A 277 -3.30 -11.30 -23.69
C THR A 277 -1.88 -11.84 -23.81
N THR A 278 -0.98 -11.27 -23.03
CA THR A 278 0.45 -11.65 -22.99
C THR A 278 0.82 -12.46 -21.75
N ALA A 279 0.06 -12.27 -20.66
CA ALA A 279 0.23 -13.03 -19.44
C ALA A 279 -1.08 -13.18 -18.69
N THR A 280 -1.23 -14.27 -17.94
CA THR A 280 -2.30 -14.51 -16.97
C THR A 280 -1.69 -15.01 -15.66
N ARG A 281 -2.27 -14.59 -14.52
CA ARG A 281 -1.84 -15.01 -13.19
C ARG A 281 -3.02 -15.11 -12.25
N PRO A 282 -3.18 -16.18 -11.45
CA PRO A 282 -4.19 -16.20 -10.40
C PRO A 282 -3.69 -15.37 -9.21
N VAL A 283 -4.60 -14.63 -8.60
CA VAL A 283 -4.36 -13.95 -7.32
C VAL A 283 -5.29 -14.60 -6.30
N PHE A 284 -4.70 -15.20 -5.28
CA PHE A 284 -5.45 -15.90 -4.25
C PHE A 284 -5.81 -14.95 -3.08
N PRO A 285 -6.83 -15.30 -2.28
CA PRO A 285 -7.14 -14.53 -1.07
C PRO A 285 -5.94 -14.45 -0.12
N TYR A 286 -5.64 -13.24 0.36
CA TYR A 286 -4.57 -13.01 1.33
C TYR A 286 -4.76 -13.93 2.57
N PRO A 287 -3.69 -14.52 3.12
CA PRO A 287 -2.28 -14.31 2.80
C PRO A 287 -1.70 -15.24 1.73
N ALA A 288 -2.53 -16.00 1.02
CA ALA A 288 -2.01 -16.91 0.01
C ALA A 288 -1.38 -16.15 -1.18
N ILE A 289 -0.32 -16.73 -1.72
CA ILE A 289 0.40 -16.25 -2.90
C ILE A 289 0.38 -17.29 -4.00
N ALA A 290 0.53 -16.84 -5.25
CA ALA A 290 0.65 -17.71 -6.41
C ALA A 290 2.12 -18.09 -6.60
N VAL A 291 2.42 -19.41 -6.58
CA VAL A 291 3.76 -19.95 -6.74
C VAL A 291 3.76 -20.93 -7.90
N ASP A 292 4.75 -20.84 -8.80
CA ASP A 292 4.93 -21.84 -9.84
C ASP A 292 5.38 -23.16 -9.20
N THR A 293 4.57 -24.19 -9.40
CA THR A 293 4.85 -25.56 -8.91
C THR A 293 4.99 -26.56 -10.03
N THR A 294 4.83 -26.13 -11.26
CA THR A 294 4.84 -27.01 -12.44
C THR A 294 6.13 -26.91 -13.24
N GLY A 295 6.89 -25.80 -13.09
CA GLY A 295 7.99 -25.43 -13.98
C GLY A 295 7.50 -25.07 -15.38
N GLY A 296 6.20 -24.73 -15.51
CA GLY A 296 5.58 -24.32 -16.76
C GLY A 296 5.88 -22.86 -17.13
N PRO A 297 5.24 -22.35 -18.19
CA PRO A 297 5.40 -20.94 -18.57
C PRO A 297 4.89 -19.99 -17.48
N ILE A 298 5.75 -19.08 -17.02
CA ILE A 298 5.42 -18.10 -15.94
C ILE A 298 4.37 -17.05 -16.35
N ASP A 299 4.06 -16.96 -17.63
CA ASP A 299 3.01 -16.10 -18.20
C ASP A 299 1.63 -16.79 -18.28
N GLN A 300 1.51 -18.00 -17.75
CA GLN A 300 0.26 -18.76 -17.78
C GLN A 300 -0.24 -19.09 -16.38
N ALA A 301 -1.49 -18.74 -16.09
CA ALA A 301 -2.13 -18.99 -14.81
C ALA A 301 -2.10 -20.47 -14.38
N ALA A 302 -2.14 -21.40 -15.34
CA ALA A 302 -2.11 -22.84 -15.08
C ALA A 302 -0.80 -23.32 -14.44
N SER A 303 0.28 -22.54 -14.50
CA SER A 303 1.56 -22.87 -13.85
C SER A 303 1.55 -22.63 -12.34
N TYR A 304 0.57 -21.91 -11.81
CA TYR A 304 0.57 -21.44 -10.44
C TYR A 304 -0.40 -22.20 -9.54
N THR A 305 0.00 -22.39 -8.30
CA THR A 305 -0.86 -22.89 -7.23
C THR A 305 -0.79 -21.98 -6.01
N ALA A 306 -1.82 -22.04 -5.16
CA ALA A 306 -1.85 -21.31 -3.91
C ALA A 306 -0.83 -21.87 -2.91
N ARG A 307 -0.05 -21.00 -2.28
CA ARG A 307 0.82 -21.30 -1.15
C ARG A 307 0.61 -20.28 -0.06
N PRO A 308 0.78 -20.64 1.22
CA PRO A 308 0.75 -19.66 2.31
C PRO A 308 1.86 -18.62 2.12
N GLY A 309 1.49 -17.34 2.14
CA GLY A 309 2.42 -16.21 2.19
C GLY A 309 2.58 -15.69 3.61
N THR A 310 3.38 -14.63 3.75
CA THR A 310 3.66 -13.98 5.04
C THR A 310 2.45 -13.16 5.50
N ARG A 311 1.99 -13.41 6.73
CA ARG A 311 1.00 -12.56 7.36
C ARG A 311 1.64 -11.32 7.99
N LEU A 312 1.00 -10.18 7.83
CA LEU A 312 1.32 -9.01 8.61
C LEU A 312 0.92 -9.27 10.07
N GLY A 313 1.87 -9.06 10.99
CA GLY A 313 1.57 -9.09 12.41
C GLY A 313 0.57 -8.00 12.80
N ALA A 314 -0.14 -8.19 13.92
CA ALA A 314 -1.04 -7.16 14.42
C ALA A 314 -0.29 -5.84 14.63
N LEU A 315 -0.78 -4.77 14.03
CA LEU A 315 -0.26 -3.43 14.21
C LEU A 315 -1.19 -2.66 15.16
N ASP A 316 -0.62 -2.12 16.22
CA ASP A 316 -1.37 -1.41 17.28
C ASP A 316 -1.82 0.01 16.90
N TRP A 317 -1.78 0.36 15.63
CA TRP A 317 -2.15 1.69 15.18
C TRP A 317 -3.66 1.94 15.17
N LEU A 318 -4.45 0.91 14.87
CA LEU A 318 -5.91 1.02 14.88
C LEU A 318 -6.49 1.28 16.27
N GLY A 319 -5.82 0.81 17.32
CA GLY A 319 -6.18 1.14 18.69
C GLY A 319 -6.17 2.65 18.96
N SER A 320 -5.21 3.37 18.38
CA SER A 320 -5.12 4.83 18.49
C SER A 320 -6.19 5.58 17.68
N PHE A 321 -6.78 4.93 16.69
CA PHE A 321 -7.86 5.48 15.87
C PHE A 321 -9.24 5.26 16.47
N ARG A 322 -9.43 4.21 17.24
CA ARG A 322 -10.71 3.90 17.85
C ARG A 322 -11.20 5.00 18.79
N SER A 323 -10.34 5.82 19.33
CA SER A 323 -10.74 7.00 20.12
C SER A 323 -11.48 8.07 19.31
N GLY A 324 -11.45 8.04 17.99
CA GLY A 324 -12.27 8.89 17.11
C GLY A 324 -13.59 8.26 16.68
N TYR A 325 -13.78 6.95 16.90
CA TYR A 325 -15.00 6.22 16.55
C TYR A 325 -16.05 6.17 17.66
N GLU A 326 -15.86 6.90 18.73
CA GLU A 326 -16.88 7.09 19.77
C GLU A 326 -18.14 7.80 19.25
N THR A 327 -18.03 8.42 18.06
CA THR A 327 -19.15 9.03 17.35
C THR A 327 -19.24 8.51 15.92
N VAL A 328 -20.35 7.91 15.57
CA VAL A 328 -20.67 7.54 14.18
C VAL A 328 -21.52 8.65 13.59
N SER A 329 -21.03 9.32 12.55
CA SER A 329 -21.79 10.30 11.80
C SER A 329 -22.29 9.68 10.49
N GLY A 330 -23.51 9.97 10.11
CA GLY A 330 -24.10 9.45 8.87
C GLY A 330 -25.40 10.15 8.50
N TRP A 331 -25.84 9.95 7.26
CA TRP A 331 -27.12 10.43 6.78
C TRP A 331 -28.26 9.52 7.25
N VAL A 332 -29.22 10.12 7.96
CA VAL A 332 -30.48 9.47 8.36
C VAL A 332 -31.61 10.38 7.92
N ASP A 333 -32.53 9.87 7.11
CA ASP A 333 -33.69 10.62 6.62
C ASP A 333 -33.34 11.98 6.01
N SER A 334 -32.29 12.00 5.17
CA SER A 334 -31.76 13.23 4.53
C SER A 334 -31.14 14.25 5.48
N GLN A 335 -30.88 13.90 6.73
CA GLN A 335 -30.18 14.73 7.71
C GLN A 335 -28.85 14.08 8.11
N TRP A 336 -27.82 14.90 8.26
CA TRP A 336 -26.54 14.47 8.83
C TRP A 336 -26.67 14.32 10.33
N VAL A 337 -26.53 13.12 10.83
CA VAL A 337 -26.66 12.81 12.26
C VAL A 337 -25.37 12.24 12.80
N THR A 338 -24.87 12.79 13.90
CA THR A 338 -23.77 12.24 14.68
C THR A 338 -24.33 11.46 15.87
N ARG A 339 -23.98 10.21 16.00
CA ARG A 339 -24.39 9.35 17.13
C ARG A 339 -23.17 8.87 17.89
N PRO A 340 -23.26 8.69 19.24
CA PRO A 340 -22.22 8.02 20.00
C PRO A 340 -21.96 6.63 19.38
N GLY A 341 -20.70 6.29 19.18
CA GLY A 341 -20.29 4.95 18.78
C GLY A 341 -20.68 3.95 19.87
N LYS A 342 -20.94 2.70 19.48
CA LYS A 342 -21.11 1.64 20.48
C LYS A 342 -19.72 1.27 21.02
N ASN A 343 -19.54 1.42 22.34
CA ASN A 343 -18.42 0.86 23.09
C ASN A 343 -18.42 -0.66 22.99
#